data_b10c88ac8e278ca30b9706a78ba56930
#
_entry.id   b10c88ac8e278ca30b9706a78ba56930
#
_cell.length_a   1.000
_cell.length_b   1.000
_cell.length_c   1.000
_cell.angle_alpha   90.00
_cell.angle_beta   90.00
_cell.angle_gamma   90.00
#
_symmetry.space_group_name_H-M   'P 1'
#
loop_
_entity.id
_entity.type
_entity.pdbx_description
1 polymer ?
#
loop_
_entity_poly.entity_id
_entity_poly.type
_entity_poly.pdbx_seq_one_letter_code
_entity_poly.pdbx_strand_id
1 'polypeptide(L)'
;MLRKTLPFLMMLVALAATAQTRFKYKGEQLQSGPGVLYVNDRMKTDKRRFTFRHVNEALRFAEHQERNGQTVCIYIEPSVYWLDNPDDPSVRRPVSGTVPFAMEVRLSDVELIGLSDNPEDVVLAVNRGQTQGADGNYTMFHWVGSRVKAENVTFGNYCNVDLVYPRDSRRNRARRKDAIVQAQIAICQGDDFRFSRCRFISRLNLCPFVGAMYTEFNDCYFECTDDALCGTGIYNRCRFTLFSSKPFYTTDEQVGAKFYDCDIHTLTHGTQYLTKQSGPVTMERCRWTSDDPMLKIEWSKRPDPRHICRMADCTLNGQPLDVPTPTEPLPVLLPALPLQPQPDIVTGRWTIDCHKPKDTAEYPWQPDVTKAAWGYAEGVDGAEGSWGLVQLQKGARLMYTAKDGWGTREATVVLDPCKAPGQGFGSATGQYLDICICFDTFTLTGYGVRFIRTPDYDHAVEVCLVEYQHGDITRISQSERCDLFKRGCVVKLSENDGSIMAEVCQGGKSQCLTAQMTHPNGFRGFHLQHTGSTGASATVIKSISLK
;
A
#
# COMPACT_ATOMS: atom_id res chain seq x y z
N MET A 1 48.96 34.00 58.68
CA MET A 1 47.67 34.18 58.01
C MET A 1 47.93 34.41 56.53
N LEU A 2 47.91 33.37 55.71
CA LEU A 2 48.03 33.49 54.25
C LEU A 2 46.70 33.03 53.63
N ARG A 3 45.96 33.97 53.06
CA ARG A 3 44.79 33.69 52.25
C ARG A 3 45.28 33.24 50.85
N LYS A 4 45.02 31.99 50.51
CA LYS A 4 45.17 31.51 49.14
C LYS A 4 43.88 31.83 48.37
N THR A 5 43.94 32.73 47.43
CA THR A 5 42.91 32.97 46.42
C THR A 5 43.07 31.96 45.31
N LEU A 6 42.04 31.16 45.10
CA LEU A 6 41.90 30.20 43.99
C LEU A 6 41.30 30.94 42.78
N PRO A 7 41.91 30.94 41.60
CA PRO A 7 41.26 31.50 40.41
C PRO A 7 40.21 30.55 39.89
N PHE A 8 38.99 31.01 39.82
CA PHE A 8 37.84 30.33 39.16
C PHE A 8 38.07 30.37 37.66
N LEU A 9 38.51 29.28 37.08
CA LEU A 9 38.63 29.14 35.63
C LEU A 9 37.23 28.89 35.06
N MET A 10 36.57 29.93 34.60
CA MET A 10 35.35 29.87 33.80
C MET A 10 35.72 29.24 32.45
N MET A 11 35.43 27.95 32.27
CA MET A 11 35.49 27.30 30.97
C MET A 11 34.29 27.78 30.14
N LEU A 12 34.50 28.83 29.35
CA LEU A 12 33.56 29.20 28.29
C LEU A 12 33.57 28.08 27.26
N VAL A 13 32.60 27.16 27.35
CA VAL A 13 32.24 26.31 26.24
C VAL A 13 31.53 27.20 25.22
N ALA A 14 32.29 27.75 24.31
CA ALA A 14 31.72 28.36 23.11
C ALA A 14 31.03 27.24 22.31
N LEU A 15 29.73 27.07 22.51
CA LEU A 15 28.87 26.39 21.53
C LEU A 15 28.98 27.25 20.26
N ALA A 16 29.85 26.81 19.36
CA ALA A 16 29.84 27.29 17.99
C ALA A 16 28.46 26.96 17.43
N ALA A 17 27.55 27.90 17.50
CA ALA A 17 26.28 27.85 16.82
C ALA A 17 26.61 27.75 15.33
N THR A 18 26.62 26.51 14.80
CA THR A 18 26.75 26.29 13.36
C THR A 18 25.56 26.98 12.72
N ALA A 19 25.83 28.06 12.00
CA ALA A 19 24.77 28.85 11.37
C ALA A 19 23.99 27.93 10.43
N GLN A 20 22.77 27.62 10.81
CA GLN A 20 21.84 26.77 10.05
C GLN A 20 21.50 27.48 8.72
N THR A 21 21.18 26.71 7.70
CA THR A 21 20.83 27.27 6.39
C THR A 21 19.39 27.76 6.40
N ARG A 22 19.20 29.03 6.00
CA ARG A 22 17.87 29.65 5.86
C ARG A 22 17.36 29.52 4.43
N PHE A 23 16.10 29.19 4.27
CA PHE A 23 15.42 29.09 2.97
C PHE A 23 13.95 29.51 3.13
N LYS A 24 13.25 29.74 2.01
CA LYS A 24 11.84 30.15 2.02
C LYS A 24 10.96 29.02 1.53
N TYR A 25 9.81 28.85 2.19
CA TYR A 25 8.75 27.94 1.76
C TYR A 25 7.39 28.55 2.06
N LYS A 26 6.52 28.63 1.05
CA LYS A 26 5.16 29.24 1.15
C LYS A 26 5.15 30.63 1.82
N GLY A 27 6.18 31.43 1.53
CA GLY A 27 6.33 32.77 2.10
C GLY A 27 6.99 32.85 3.48
N GLU A 28 7.12 31.74 4.17
CA GLU A 28 7.77 31.66 5.48
C GLU A 28 9.26 31.43 5.36
N GLN A 29 10.01 32.01 6.31
CA GLN A 29 11.44 31.80 6.44
C GLN A 29 11.69 30.58 7.33
N LEU A 30 12.14 29.50 6.75
CA LEU A 30 12.52 28.28 7.46
C LEU A 30 14.03 28.19 7.67
N GLN A 31 14.43 27.27 8.53
CA GLN A 31 15.82 27.03 8.87
C GLN A 31 16.08 25.51 9.00
N SER A 32 17.18 25.04 8.40
CA SER A 32 17.58 23.65 8.52
C SER A 32 17.94 23.28 9.96
N GLY A 33 17.62 22.06 10.38
CA GLY A 33 17.80 21.60 11.75
C GLY A 33 17.35 20.15 11.96
N PRO A 34 17.30 19.68 13.20
CA PRO A 34 16.74 18.37 13.51
C PRO A 34 15.31 18.28 12.95
N GLY A 35 15.03 17.24 12.14
CA GLY A 35 13.74 17.07 11.49
C GLY A 35 13.46 17.98 10.28
N VAL A 36 14.33 18.94 9.96
CA VAL A 36 14.21 19.87 8.82
C VAL A 36 15.49 19.83 7.99
N LEU A 37 15.52 18.99 6.97
CA LEU A 37 16.67 18.80 6.11
C LEU A 37 16.52 19.65 4.84
N TYR A 38 17.62 20.23 4.38
CA TYR A 38 17.65 21.08 3.20
C TYR A 38 18.59 20.49 2.14
N VAL A 39 18.08 20.34 0.92
CA VAL A 39 18.81 19.75 -0.21
C VAL A 39 18.99 20.80 -1.31
N ASN A 40 20.24 21.00 -1.73
CA ASN A 40 20.60 21.91 -2.81
C ASN A 40 21.86 21.39 -3.52
N ASP A 41 21.78 21.09 -4.81
CA ASP A 41 22.85 20.52 -5.61
C ASP A 41 24.07 21.44 -5.81
N ARG A 42 23.92 22.73 -5.53
CA ARG A 42 24.99 23.75 -5.59
C ARG A 42 25.79 23.85 -4.30
N MET A 43 25.34 23.22 -3.24
CA MET A 43 25.99 23.24 -1.93
C MET A 43 26.79 21.96 -1.69
N LYS A 44 27.78 22.05 -0.81
CA LYS A 44 28.42 20.85 -0.25
C LYS A 44 27.57 20.29 0.88
N THR A 45 27.54 18.99 1.02
CA THR A 45 26.91 18.33 2.16
C THR A 45 27.59 18.73 3.46
N ASP A 46 26.80 19.23 4.41
CA ASP A 46 27.23 19.54 5.77
C ASP A 46 26.16 19.02 6.77
N LYS A 47 26.42 17.83 7.31
CA LYS A 47 25.52 17.16 8.26
C LYS A 47 25.27 17.96 9.56
N ARG A 48 26.24 18.79 9.97
CA ARG A 48 26.09 19.64 11.19
C ARG A 48 25.09 20.78 10.96
N ARG A 49 24.95 21.20 9.70
CA ARG A 49 24.00 22.22 9.27
C ARG A 49 22.73 21.65 8.68
N PHE A 50 22.54 20.32 8.66
CA PHE A 50 21.41 19.62 8.08
C PHE A 50 21.18 19.98 6.61
N THR A 51 22.27 20.18 5.86
CA THR A 51 22.27 20.53 4.43
C THR A 51 22.94 19.42 3.62
N PHE A 52 22.36 19.12 2.47
CA PHE A 52 22.78 18.01 1.64
C PHE A 52 22.85 18.42 0.18
N ARG A 53 23.80 17.88 -0.55
CA ARG A 53 23.91 18.06 -1.98
C ARG A 53 22.91 17.21 -2.75
N HIS A 54 22.64 16.01 -2.27
CA HIS A 54 21.78 15.02 -2.92
C HIS A 54 20.68 14.50 -1.99
N VAL A 55 19.52 14.17 -2.56
CA VAL A 55 18.36 13.68 -1.80
C VAL A 55 18.67 12.33 -1.12
N ASN A 56 19.42 11.44 -1.78
CA ASN A 56 19.83 10.17 -1.18
C ASN A 56 20.69 10.34 0.07
N GLU A 57 21.52 11.39 0.13
CA GLU A 57 22.31 11.69 1.34
C GLU A 57 21.43 12.15 2.49
N ALA A 58 20.41 12.97 2.20
CA ALA A 58 19.44 13.43 3.20
C ALA A 58 18.60 12.26 3.73
N LEU A 59 18.09 11.41 2.86
CA LEU A 59 17.34 10.21 3.25
C LEU A 59 18.18 9.27 4.12
N ARG A 60 19.42 8.95 3.70
CA ARG A 60 20.34 8.11 4.51
C ARG A 60 20.69 8.74 5.86
N PHE A 61 20.85 10.05 5.88
CA PHE A 61 21.10 10.75 7.14
C PHE A 61 19.88 10.62 8.07
N ALA A 62 18.68 10.84 7.56
CA ALA A 62 17.44 10.75 8.33
C ALA A 62 17.18 9.33 8.88
N GLU A 63 17.53 8.28 8.14
CA GLU A 63 17.41 6.88 8.58
C GLU A 63 18.22 6.58 9.86
N HIS A 64 19.33 7.29 10.06
CA HIS A 64 20.24 7.07 11.19
C HIS A 64 20.04 8.05 12.36
N GLN A 65 19.01 8.90 12.29
CA GLN A 65 18.70 9.83 13.39
C GLN A 65 17.68 9.21 14.36
N GLU A 66 17.91 9.40 15.64
CA GLU A 66 16.89 9.17 16.65
C GLU A 66 15.81 10.24 16.54
N ARG A 67 14.57 9.86 16.31
CA ARG A 67 13.49 10.78 15.98
C ARG A 67 12.31 10.78 16.93
N ASN A 68 12.20 9.80 17.81
CA ASN A 68 11.10 9.68 18.78
C ASN A 68 9.69 9.86 18.14
N GLY A 69 9.49 9.31 16.92
CA GLY A 69 8.24 9.44 16.19
C GLY A 69 8.02 10.77 15.48
N GLN A 70 8.99 11.69 15.46
CA GLN A 70 8.86 12.95 14.74
C GLN A 70 9.02 12.77 13.23
N THR A 71 8.19 13.47 12.47
CA THR A 71 8.29 13.56 11.01
C THR A 71 9.56 14.32 10.60
N VAL A 72 10.25 13.81 9.60
CA VAL A 72 11.36 14.52 8.95
C VAL A 72 10.87 15.15 7.66
N CYS A 73 11.02 16.46 7.55
CA CYS A 73 10.75 17.21 6.33
C CYS A 73 12.06 17.41 5.55
N ILE A 74 12.10 16.99 4.28
CA ILE A 74 13.24 17.17 3.37
C ILE A 74 12.84 18.19 2.31
N TYR A 75 13.34 19.39 2.41
CA TYR A 75 13.09 20.49 1.50
C TYR A 75 14.12 20.49 0.36
N ILE A 76 13.65 20.45 -0.88
CA ILE A 76 14.48 20.16 -2.05
C ILE A 76 14.42 21.33 -3.03
N GLU A 77 15.56 21.97 -3.27
CA GLU A 77 15.71 23.07 -4.25
C GLU A 77 15.51 22.57 -5.69
N PRO A 78 15.04 23.46 -6.58
CA PRO A 78 14.91 23.15 -8.01
C PRO A 78 16.20 22.64 -8.65
N SER A 79 16.19 21.40 -9.08
CA SER A 79 17.27 20.73 -9.80
C SER A 79 16.86 19.34 -10.27
N VAL A 80 17.75 18.66 -11.01
CA VAL A 80 17.70 17.24 -11.32
C VAL A 80 18.64 16.48 -10.39
N TYR A 81 18.09 15.64 -9.54
CA TYR A 81 18.83 14.81 -8.59
C TYR A 81 18.84 13.36 -9.05
N TRP A 82 19.98 12.95 -9.60
CA TRP A 82 20.18 11.56 -10.01
C TRP A 82 20.41 10.67 -8.78
N LEU A 83 19.56 9.67 -8.60
CA LEU A 83 19.75 8.62 -7.59
C LEU A 83 20.64 7.50 -8.16
N ASP A 84 20.52 7.23 -9.45
CA ASP A 84 21.39 6.35 -10.22
C ASP A 84 21.36 6.71 -11.70
N ASN A 85 22.55 6.81 -12.28
CA ASN A 85 22.72 6.95 -13.72
C ASN A 85 23.96 6.17 -14.15
N PRO A 86 23.83 5.10 -14.93
CA PRO A 86 24.96 4.28 -15.37
C PRO A 86 25.97 5.03 -16.25
N ASP A 87 25.56 6.14 -16.85
CA ASP A 87 26.42 6.94 -17.74
C ASP A 87 27.23 8.01 -16.98
N ASP A 88 26.94 8.19 -15.69
CA ASP A 88 27.64 9.12 -14.82
C ASP A 88 28.32 8.38 -13.66
N PRO A 89 29.67 8.24 -13.70
CA PRO A 89 30.39 7.54 -12.63
C PRO A 89 30.19 8.12 -11.22
N SER A 90 29.85 9.41 -11.11
CA SER A 90 29.68 10.08 -9.81
C SER A 90 28.43 9.65 -9.07
N VAL A 91 27.42 9.16 -9.78
CA VAL A 91 26.13 8.71 -9.22
C VAL A 91 25.80 7.26 -9.57
N ARG A 92 26.65 6.60 -10.36
CA ARG A 92 26.45 5.20 -10.74
C ARG A 92 26.41 4.31 -9.51
N ARG A 93 25.34 3.51 -9.42
CA ARG A 93 25.22 2.45 -8.43
C ARG A 93 25.84 1.16 -8.97
N PRO A 94 26.52 0.39 -8.12
CA PRO A 94 26.95 -0.95 -8.52
C PRO A 94 25.70 -1.79 -8.78
N VAL A 95 25.63 -2.37 -9.98
CA VAL A 95 24.64 -3.40 -10.31
C VAL A 95 25.34 -4.72 -10.12
N SER A 96 25.45 -5.18 -8.90
CA SER A 96 25.85 -6.54 -8.62
C SER A 96 24.58 -7.40 -8.57
N GLY A 97 24.35 -8.08 -9.65
CA GLY A 97 23.53 -9.29 -9.80
C GLY A 97 22.09 -9.28 -9.33
N THR A 98 21.69 -8.62 -8.30
CA THR A 98 20.37 -8.89 -7.68
C THR A 98 19.64 -7.71 -7.06
N VAL A 99 20.19 -6.50 -7.11
CA VAL A 99 19.49 -5.34 -6.52
C VAL A 99 18.78 -4.57 -7.63
N PRO A 100 17.47 -4.77 -7.82
CA PRO A 100 16.71 -4.15 -8.90
C PRO A 100 16.28 -2.71 -8.59
N PHE A 101 16.94 -2.02 -7.66
CA PHE A 101 16.55 -0.67 -7.24
C PHE A 101 17.77 0.27 -7.06
N ALA A 102 17.53 1.57 -7.26
CA ALA A 102 18.56 2.57 -7.00
C ALA A 102 18.77 2.81 -5.51
N MET A 103 17.68 2.81 -4.73
CA MET A 103 17.73 3.08 -3.30
C MET A 103 16.66 2.32 -2.54
N GLU A 104 17.08 1.57 -1.51
CA GLU A 104 16.18 1.11 -0.48
C GLU A 104 16.04 2.21 0.59
N VAL A 105 14.81 2.51 1.00
CA VAL A 105 14.50 3.52 2.01
C VAL A 105 13.69 2.89 3.13
N ARG A 106 14.28 2.84 4.33
CA ARG A 106 13.65 2.29 5.55
C ARG A 106 13.00 3.37 6.42
N LEU A 107 12.98 4.60 5.92
CA LEU A 107 12.50 5.77 6.62
C LEU A 107 10.98 5.82 6.63
N SER A 108 10.39 5.86 7.82
CA SER A 108 8.98 6.20 8.07
C SER A 108 8.85 7.65 8.52
N ASP A 109 7.65 8.21 8.46
CA ASP A 109 7.35 9.57 8.91
C ASP A 109 8.24 10.61 8.21
N VAL A 110 8.16 10.66 6.88
CA VAL A 110 8.96 11.57 6.06
C VAL A 110 8.10 12.35 5.07
N GLU A 111 8.45 13.61 4.88
CA GLU A 111 7.87 14.47 3.86
C GLU A 111 8.96 14.96 2.90
N LEU A 112 8.80 14.72 1.60
CA LEU A 112 9.66 15.25 0.53
C LEU A 112 8.97 16.47 -0.08
N ILE A 113 9.58 17.64 0.03
CA ILE A 113 8.94 18.90 -0.34
C ILE A 113 9.80 19.61 -1.37
N GLY A 114 9.30 19.73 -2.59
CA GLY A 114 9.92 20.55 -3.62
C GLY A 114 9.72 22.04 -3.33
N LEU A 115 10.81 22.81 -3.38
CA LEU A 115 10.80 24.27 -3.16
C LEU A 115 10.46 25.03 -4.46
N SER A 116 9.41 24.56 -5.14
CA SER A 116 8.80 25.22 -6.30
C SER A 116 7.33 24.82 -6.37
N ASP A 117 6.47 25.71 -6.86
CA ASP A 117 5.07 25.38 -7.12
C ASP A 117 4.90 24.54 -8.39
N ASN A 118 5.94 24.47 -9.23
CA ASN A 118 5.97 23.60 -10.41
C ASN A 118 6.77 22.33 -10.11
N PRO A 119 6.14 21.14 -10.06
CA PRO A 119 6.84 19.88 -9.80
C PRO A 119 7.90 19.52 -10.86
N GLU A 120 7.87 20.12 -12.05
CA GLU A 120 8.90 19.92 -13.08
C GLU A 120 10.26 20.51 -12.71
N ASP A 121 10.28 21.41 -11.74
CA ASP A 121 11.50 22.05 -11.29
C ASP A 121 12.33 21.18 -10.34
N VAL A 122 11.69 20.23 -9.64
CA VAL A 122 12.36 19.35 -8.68
C VAL A 122 12.22 17.91 -9.15
N VAL A 123 13.29 17.37 -9.72
CA VAL A 123 13.27 16.06 -10.38
C VAL A 123 14.17 15.07 -9.64
N LEU A 124 13.58 14.01 -9.11
CA LEU A 124 14.30 12.81 -8.67
C LEU A 124 14.36 11.83 -9.83
N ALA A 125 15.56 11.44 -10.24
CA ALA A 125 15.78 10.75 -11.49
C ALA A 125 16.61 9.46 -11.34
N VAL A 126 16.25 8.46 -12.15
CA VAL A 126 17.07 7.29 -12.47
C VAL A 126 17.06 7.06 -13.97
N ASN A 127 18.02 6.24 -14.45
CA ASN A 127 18.18 5.96 -15.88
C ASN A 127 18.57 4.50 -16.13
N ARG A 128 17.79 3.57 -15.56
CA ARG A 128 17.94 2.13 -15.81
C ARG A 128 16.59 1.46 -16.00
N GLY A 129 16.59 0.40 -16.74
CA GLY A 129 15.45 -0.49 -16.90
C GLY A 129 15.91 -1.90 -17.25
N GLN A 130 14.98 -2.82 -17.34
CA GLN A 130 15.22 -4.20 -17.74
C GLN A 130 16.01 -4.25 -19.07
N THR A 131 17.07 -5.02 -19.13
CA THR A 131 18.01 -5.11 -20.26
C THR A 131 18.77 -3.82 -20.58
N GLN A 132 18.56 -2.75 -19.83
CA GLN A 132 19.22 -1.46 -19.97
C GLN A 132 19.92 -1.06 -18.66
N GLY A 133 20.95 -1.79 -18.33
CA GLY A 133 21.73 -1.59 -17.11
C GLY A 133 21.18 -2.30 -15.87
N ALA A 134 20.18 -3.18 -16.04
CA ALA A 134 19.68 -4.09 -15.02
C ALA A 134 19.22 -5.41 -15.67
N ASP A 135 19.33 -6.52 -14.94
CA ASP A 135 18.95 -7.86 -15.42
C ASP A 135 17.46 -8.16 -15.24
N GLY A 136 16.73 -7.34 -14.50
CA GLY A 136 15.29 -7.45 -14.25
C GLY A 136 14.62 -6.09 -14.22
N ASN A 137 13.39 -6.07 -13.74
CA ASN A 137 12.66 -4.82 -13.50
C ASN A 137 13.50 -3.92 -12.60
N TYR A 138 13.78 -2.71 -13.06
CA TYR A 138 14.55 -1.76 -12.28
C TYR A 138 13.62 -0.71 -11.66
N THR A 139 13.74 -0.55 -10.36
CA THR A 139 12.92 0.34 -9.56
C THR A 139 13.76 1.49 -9.01
N MET A 140 13.26 2.72 -9.05
CA MET A 140 13.96 3.85 -8.42
C MET A 140 14.05 3.66 -6.91
N PHE A 141 12.93 3.36 -6.27
CA PHE A 141 12.86 3.13 -4.84
C PHE A 141 12.31 1.75 -4.49
N HIS A 142 12.93 1.13 -3.50
CA HIS A 142 12.36 0.09 -2.68
C HIS A 142 12.05 0.71 -1.33
N TRP A 143 10.78 1.03 -1.06
CA TRP A 143 10.41 1.79 0.13
C TRP A 143 9.83 0.90 1.22
N VAL A 144 10.60 0.70 2.30
CA VAL A 144 10.24 -0.18 3.41
C VAL A 144 9.48 0.57 4.51
N GLY A 145 9.76 1.85 4.68
CA GLY A 145 9.08 2.69 5.69
C GLY A 145 7.64 3.05 5.32
N SER A 146 6.88 3.49 6.29
CA SER A 146 5.47 3.91 6.18
C SER A 146 5.28 5.40 6.45
N ARG A 147 4.10 5.93 6.14
CA ARG A 147 3.71 7.34 6.38
C ARG A 147 4.63 8.33 5.66
N VAL A 148 4.61 8.20 4.35
CA VAL A 148 5.43 9.01 3.44
C VAL A 148 4.55 10.01 2.73
N LYS A 149 4.98 11.26 2.72
CA LYS A 149 4.34 12.32 1.93
C LYS A 149 5.32 12.94 0.95
N ALA A 150 4.82 13.37 -0.19
CA ALA A 150 5.59 14.21 -1.10
C ALA A 150 4.72 15.31 -1.72
N GLU A 151 5.33 16.46 -1.93
CA GLU A 151 4.67 17.63 -2.53
C GLU A 151 5.61 18.31 -3.53
N ASN A 152 5.08 18.65 -4.71
CA ASN A 152 5.80 19.39 -5.76
C ASN A 152 7.12 18.71 -6.23
N VAL A 153 7.11 17.40 -6.41
CA VAL A 153 8.28 16.62 -6.83
C VAL A 153 7.93 15.77 -8.07
N THR A 154 8.84 15.71 -9.03
CA THR A 154 8.80 14.73 -10.12
C THR A 154 9.62 13.50 -9.74
N PHE A 155 9.01 12.33 -9.81
CA PHE A 155 9.66 11.03 -9.76
C PHE A 155 9.74 10.47 -11.18
N GLY A 156 10.95 10.32 -11.73
CA GLY A 156 11.13 9.95 -13.12
C GLY A 156 12.17 8.86 -13.34
N ASN A 157 11.76 7.79 -14.04
CA ASN A 157 12.72 6.86 -14.61
C ASN A 157 12.88 7.16 -16.10
N TYR A 158 14.01 7.77 -16.43
CA TYR A 158 14.29 8.29 -17.76
C TYR A 158 15.02 7.27 -18.66
N CYS A 159 14.90 6.00 -18.36
CA CYS A 159 15.43 4.95 -19.23
C CYS A 159 14.69 4.91 -20.58
N ASN A 160 13.40 5.12 -20.55
CA ASN A 160 12.50 5.00 -21.71
C ASN A 160 11.73 6.30 -22.04
N VAL A 161 12.07 7.41 -21.39
CA VAL A 161 11.49 8.75 -21.61
C VAL A 161 12.61 9.76 -21.66
N ASP A 162 12.51 10.76 -22.52
CA ASP A 162 13.45 11.87 -22.55
C ASP A 162 13.24 12.76 -21.32
N LEU A 163 14.34 13.09 -20.64
CA LEU A 163 14.32 14.13 -19.61
C LEU A 163 14.46 15.51 -20.28
N VAL A 164 13.42 16.29 -20.21
CA VAL A 164 13.46 17.70 -20.60
C VAL A 164 13.29 18.54 -19.33
N TYR A 165 14.38 19.21 -18.94
CA TYR A 165 14.38 20.03 -17.73
C TYR A 165 14.13 21.50 -18.07
N PRO A 166 13.02 22.11 -17.62
CA PRO A 166 12.58 23.41 -18.13
C PRO A 166 13.50 24.56 -17.70
N ARG A 167 14.23 24.43 -16.60
CA ARG A 167 15.07 25.51 -16.05
C ARG A 167 16.50 25.56 -16.60
N ASP A 168 16.99 24.43 -17.15
CA ASP A 168 18.36 24.35 -17.69
C ASP A 168 18.46 23.20 -18.71
N SER A 169 18.47 23.54 -19.99
CA SER A 169 18.54 22.55 -21.08
C SER A 169 19.82 21.70 -21.07
N ARG A 170 20.89 22.13 -20.39
CA ARG A 170 22.11 21.34 -20.23
C ARG A 170 21.89 20.09 -19.38
N ARG A 171 20.79 20.03 -18.63
CA ARG A 171 20.39 18.89 -17.82
C ARG A 171 19.48 17.91 -18.58
N ASN A 172 19.10 18.24 -19.81
CA ASN A 172 18.33 17.34 -20.67
C ASN A 172 19.10 16.05 -20.92
N ARG A 173 18.37 14.94 -21.00
CA ARG A 173 18.92 13.63 -21.34
C ARG A 173 17.98 12.91 -22.30
N ALA A 174 18.53 12.40 -23.38
CA ALA A 174 17.79 11.47 -24.21
C ALA A 174 17.58 10.14 -23.47
N ARG A 175 16.45 9.51 -23.73
CA ARG A 175 16.16 8.16 -23.23
C ARG A 175 17.20 7.16 -23.74
N ARG A 176 17.43 6.13 -22.95
CA ARG A 176 18.37 5.06 -23.34
C ARG A 176 17.76 4.10 -24.35
N LYS A 177 16.46 3.87 -24.27
CA LYS A 177 15.75 2.91 -25.11
C LYS A 177 14.29 3.34 -25.32
N ASP A 178 13.73 2.95 -26.44
CA ASP A 178 12.32 3.06 -26.71
C ASP A 178 11.47 2.12 -25.83
N ALA A 179 10.22 2.39 -25.74
CA ALA A 179 9.22 2.12 -24.72
C ALA A 179 9.02 0.67 -24.19
N ILE A 180 9.80 -0.34 -24.60
CA ILE A 180 9.54 -1.74 -24.17
C ILE A 180 10.39 -2.15 -22.95
N VAL A 181 11.00 -1.19 -22.30
CA VAL A 181 11.88 -1.44 -21.14
C VAL A 181 11.14 -1.15 -19.86
N GLN A 182 11.02 -2.15 -18.99
CA GLN A 182 10.41 -1.98 -17.69
C GLN A 182 11.30 -1.10 -16.81
N ALA A 183 10.76 0.04 -16.40
CA ALA A 183 11.46 1.10 -15.71
C ALA A 183 10.55 1.71 -14.63
N GLN A 184 10.65 1.18 -13.42
CA GLN A 184 9.70 1.45 -12.34
C GLN A 184 10.12 2.64 -11.49
N ILE A 185 9.15 3.25 -10.80
CA ILE A 185 9.37 4.34 -9.84
C ILE A 185 9.56 3.80 -8.43
N ALA A 186 8.57 3.11 -7.86
CA ALA A 186 8.71 2.61 -6.51
C ALA A 186 7.85 1.38 -6.22
N ILE A 187 8.45 0.43 -5.52
CA ILE A 187 7.79 -0.69 -4.89
C ILE A 187 7.84 -0.46 -3.38
N CYS A 188 6.71 -0.61 -2.71
CA CYS A 188 6.58 -0.33 -1.29
C CYS A 188 6.36 -1.61 -0.47
N GLN A 189 6.97 -1.63 0.70
CA GLN A 189 6.72 -2.59 1.76
C GLN A 189 5.91 -1.98 2.90
N GLY A 190 6.12 -0.68 3.10
CA GLY A 190 5.34 0.09 4.06
C GLY A 190 3.98 0.51 3.50
N ASP A 191 3.26 1.26 4.29
CA ASP A 191 1.91 1.71 4.00
C ASP A 191 1.74 3.21 4.29
N ASP A 192 0.64 3.81 3.81
CA ASP A 192 0.31 5.23 3.95
C ASP A 192 1.26 6.14 3.18
N PHE A 193 1.05 6.16 1.87
CA PHE A 193 1.76 7.05 0.94
C PHE A 193 0.80 8.12 0.42
N ARG A 194 1.19 9.39 0.51
CA ARG A 194 0.36 10.52 0.10
C ARG A 194 1.15 11.51 -0.73
N PHE A 195 0.65 11.80 -1.91
CA PHE A 195 1.29 12.66 -2.88
C PHE A 195 0.39 13.82 -3.27
N SER A 196 0.94 15.03 -3.30
CA SER A 196 0.24 16.22 -3.74
C SER A 196 1.05 16.96 -4.78
N ARG A 197 0.43 17.29 -5.93
CA ARG A 197 1.07 18.01 -7.03
C ARG A 197 2.42 17.41 -7.45
N CYS A 198 2.50 16.08 -7.46
CA CYS A 198 3.67 15.34 -7.92
C CYS A 198 3.51 14.87 -9.37
N ARG A 199 4.61 14.52 -10.00
CA ARG A 199 4.64 13.90 -11.32
C ARG A 199 5.31 12.55 -11.27
N PHE A 200 4.75 11.58 -12.01
CA PHE A 200 5.27 10.22 -12.12
C PHE A 200 5.51 9.90 -13.59
N ILE A 201 6.77 9.70 -13.96
CA ILE A 201 7.20 9.64 -15.35
C ILE A 201 7.96 8.35 -15.64
N SER A 202 7.36 7.49 -16.46
CA SER A 202 7.96 6.34 -17.12
C SER A 202 7.01 5.82 -18.20
N ARG A 203 7.52 5.11 -19.20
CA ARG A 203 6.68 4.59 -20.29
C ARG A 203 6.15 3.18 -20.03
N LEU A 204 6.87 2.34 -19.32
CA LEU A 204 6.44 0.96 -19.10
C LEU A 204 6.64 0.57 -17.64
N ASN A 205 5.61 -0.06 -17.05
CA ASN A 205 5.60 -0.45 -15.64
C ASN A 205 5.97 0.73 -14.73
N LEU A 206 5.25 1.83 -14.84
CA LEU A 206 5.51 3.04 -14.03
C LEU A 206 5.59 2.72 -12.54
N CYS A 207 4.65 1.94 -12.02
CA CYS A 207 4.58 1.51 -10.62
C CYS A 207 4.82 2.66 -9.62
N PRO A 208 3.92 3.64 -9.54
CA PRO A 208 4.10 4.78 -8.66
C PRO A 208 3.77 4.38 -7.21
N PHE A 209 4.78 4.01 -6.42
CA PHE A 209 4.64 3.61 -5.02
C PHE A 209 3.60 2.50 -4.82
N VAL A 210 3.78 1.40 -5.52
CA VAL A 210 2.87 0.26 -5.48
C VAL A 210 3.24 -0.74 -4.38
N GLY A 211 2.25 -1.49 -3.90
CA GLY A 211 2.41 -2.49 -2.84
C GLY A 211 1.81 -2.07 -1.50
N ALA A 212 1.60 -0.78 -1.25
CA ALA A 212 0.87 -0.29 -0.10
C ALA A 212 -0.64 -0.52 -0.25
N MET A 213 -1.34 -0.69 0.86
CA MET A 213 -2.80 -0.70 0.87
C MET A 213 -3.41 0.68 0.70
N TYR A 214 -2.75 1.68 1.24
CA TYR A 214 -3.19 3.06 1.15
C TYR A 214 -2.17 3.90 0.41
N THR A 215 -2.50 4.29 -0.80
CA THR A 215 -1.74 5.27 -1.57
C THR A 215 -2.71 6.30 -2.13
N GLU A 216 -2.48 7.56 -1.86
CA GLU A 216 -3.34 8.67 -2.26
C GLU A 216 -2.56 9.68 -3.09
N PHE A 217 -3.15 10.07 -4.22
CA PHE A 217 -2.60 11.05 -5.13
C PHE A 217 -3.59 12.19 -5.32
N ASN A 218 -3.16 13.40 -5.00
CA ASN A 218 -3.95 14.62 -5.15
C ASN A 218 -3.29 15.56 -6.15
N ASP A 219 -4.01 15.97 -7.19
CA ASP A 219 -3.55 16.90 -8.21
C ASP A 219 -2.22 16.47 -8.90
N CYS A 220 -2.00 15.15 -9.03
CA CYS A 220 -0.79 14.58 -9.59
C CYS A 220 -0.90 14.35 -11.11
N TYR A 221 0.25 14.19 -11.78
CA TYR A 221 0.35 13.87 -13.19
C TYR A 221 1.06 12.53 -13.40
N PHE A 222 0.50 11.72 -14.31
CA PHE A 222 1.05 10.41 -14.66
C PHE A 222 1.23 10.29 -16.16
N GLU A 223 2.40 9.83 -16.56
CA GLU A 223 2.72 9.46 -17.93
C GLU A 223 3.02 7.96 -17.97
N CYS A 224 2.19 7.18 -18.64
CA CYS A 224 2.22 5.74 -18.50
C CYS A 224 1.77 4.98 -19.76
N THR A 225 2.11 3.68 -19.79
CA THR A 225 1.69 2.71 -20.78
C THR A 225 1.06 1.48 -20.08
N ASP A 226 1.22 0.29 -20.67
CA ASP A 226 0.75 -0.96 -20.07
C ASP A 226 1.37 -1.22 -18.69
N ASP A 227 0.60 -1.87 -17.82
CA ASP A 227 1.00 -2.31 -16.47
C ASP A 227 1.57 -1.18 -15.60
N ALA A 228 1.15 0.05 -15.87
CA ALA A 228 1.74 1.22 -15.24
C ALA A 228 1.24 1.47 -13.83
N LEU A 229 -0.06 1.25 -13.62
CA LEU A 229 -0.73 1.57 -12.37
C LEU A 229 -1.19 0.25 -11.72
N CYS A 230 -0.68 -0.02 -10.55
CA CYS A 230 -1.05 -1.23 -9.82
C CYS A 230 -2.33 -1.05 -9.01
N GLY A 231 -2.96 -2.16 -8.69
CA GLY A 231 -4.33 -2.36 -8.29
C GLY A 231 -4.90 -1.56 -7.14
N THR A 232 -4.08 -0.84 -6.36
CA THR A 232 -4.56 -0.10 -5.20
C THR A 232 -4.09 1.35 -5.28
N GLY A 233 -5.00 2.29 -5.13
CA GLY A 233 -4.68 3.72 -5.11
C GLY A 233 -5.93 4.60 -5.22
N ILE A 234 -5.87 5.76 -4.60
CA ILE A 234 -6.90 6.80 -4.68
C ILE A 234 -6.31 7.97 -5.46
N TYR A 235 -6.94 8.32 -6.56
CA TYR A 235 -6.51 9.37 -7.47
C TYR A 235 -7.56 10.50 -7.50
N ASN A 236 -7.23 11.63 -6.89
CA ASN A 236 -8.12 12.79 -6.80
C ASN A 236 -7.61 13.92 -7.72
N ARG A 237 -8.43 14.38 -8.65
CA ARG A 237 -8.11 15.48 -9.60
C ARG A 237 -6.77 15.29 -10.32
N CYS A 238 -6.42 14.04 -10.57
CA CYS A 238 -5.17 13.69 -11.24
C CYS A 238 -5.31 13.79 -12.77
N ARG A 239 -4.18 13.99 -13.43
CA ARG A 239 -4.10 14.02 -14.90
C ARG A 239 -3.25 12.84 -15.36
N PHE A 240 -3.75 12.16 -16.41
CA PHE A 240 -3.07 11.00 -16.99
C PHE A 240 -2.87 11.21 -18.48
N THR A 241 -1.69 10.84 -18.97
CA THR A 241 -1.45 10.61 -20.40
C THR A 241 -1.15 9.13 -20.60
N LEU A 242 -2.05 8.42 -21.28
CA LEU A 242 -1.95 6.99 -21.53
C LEU A 242 -1.43 6.75 -22.95
N PHE A 243 -0.28 6.10 -23.06
CA PHE A 243 0.38 5.82 -24.34
C PHE A 243 -0.01 4.46 -24.94
N SER A 244 -0.71 3.62 -24.20
CA SER A 244 -1.31 2.39 -24.71
C SER A 244 -2.50 1.95 -23.87
N SER A 245 -3.21 0.90 -24.34
CA SER A 245 -4.30 0.26 -23.61
C SER A 245 -3.80 -0.53 -22.40
N LYS A 246 -4.68 -0.80 -21.44
CA LYS A 246 -4.43 -1.58 -20.20
C LYS A 246 -3.43 -0.93 -19.24
N PRO A 247 -3.65 0.30 -18.83
CA PRO A 247 -2.74 1.00 -17.90
C PRO A 247 -2.69 0.36 -16.53
N PHE A 248 -3.76 -0.36 -16.12
CA PHE A 248 -3.83 -0.96 -14.80
C PHE A 248 -3.44 -2.43 -14.85
N TYR A 249 -2.38 -2.76 -14.13
CA TYR A 249 -2.11 -4.12 -13.71
C TYR A 249 -2.91 -4.36 -12.44
N THR A 250 -4.06 -4.95 -12.57
CA THR A 250 -4.85 -5.27 -11.41
C THR A 250 -4.61 -6.70 -11.02
N THR A 251 -4.43 -6.86 -9.78
CA THR A 251 -4.39 -8.13 -9.11
C THR A 251 -5.79 -8.48 -8.60
N ASP A 252 -5.94 -9.57 -7.91
CA ASP A 252 -7.18 -9.95 -7.23
C ASP A 252 -7.46 -9.09 -5.97
N GLU A 253 -6.91 -7.88 -5.90
CA GLU A 253 -7.07 -7.00 -4.76
C GLU A 253 -8.45 -6.36 -4.76
N GLN A 254 -9.16 -6.47 -3.67
CA GLN A 254 -10.53 -5.96 -3.55
C GLN A 254 -10.62 -4.46 -3.31
N VAL A 255 -9.54 -3.84 -2.85
CA VAL A 255 -9.51 -2.40 -2.62
C VAL A 255 -9.56 -1.63 -3.92
N GLY A 256 -8.84 -2.10 -4.92
CA GLY A 256 -8.84 -1.54 -6.27
C GLY A 256 -8.33 -0.12 -6.38
N ALA A 257 -8.47 0.42 -7.58
CA ALA A 257 -8.09 1.79 -7.92
C ALA A 257 -9.34 2.67 -8.01
N LYS A 258 -9.28 3.85 -7.38
CA LYS A 258 -10.40 4.79 -7.32
C LYS A 258 -9.98 6.14 -7.91
N PHE A 259 -10.74 6.63 -8.89
CA PHE A 259 -10.47 7.87 -9.61
C PHE A 259 -11.63 8.83 -9.43
N TYR A 260 -11.34 10.01 -8.92
CA TYR A 260 -12.31 11.06 -8.66
C TYR A 260 -11.89 12.36 -9.37
N ASP A 261 -12.78 12.90 -10.20
CA ASP A 261 -12.56 14.19 -10.88
C ASP A 261 -11.26 14.23 -11.73
N CYS A 262 -10.83 13.10 -12.29
CA CYS A 262 -9.58 12.99 -13.03
C CYS A 262 -9.74 13.35 -14.52
N ASP A 263 -8.66 13.89 -15.12
CA ASP A 263 -8.52 14.11 -16.57
C ASP A 263 -7.62 13.04 -17.17
N ILE A 264 -8.13 12.28 -18.13
CA ILE A 264 -7.43 11.15 -18.72
C ILE A 264 -7.37 11.35 -20.24
N HIS A 265 -6.18 11.64 -20.75
CA HIS A 265 -5.93 11.69 -22.18
C HIS A 265 -5.31 10.37 -22.63
N THR A 266 -5.93 9.72 -23.62
CA THR A 266 -5.40 8.46 -24.16
C THR A 266 -5.03 8.60 -25.63
N LEU A 267 -3.83 8.09 -25.96
CA LEU A 267 -3.32 7.95 -27.32
C LEU A 267 -3.63 6.57 -27.92
N THR A 268 -4.40 5.75 -27.23
CA THR A 268 -4.84 4.44 -27.73
C THR A 268 -5.83 4.62 -28.86
N HIS A 269 -5.68 3.82 -29.92
CA HIS A 269 -6.65 3.72 -31.01
C HIS A 269 -7.51 2.46 -30.87
N GLY A 270 -8.79 2.55 -31.25
CA GLY A 270 -9.75 1.45 -31.26
C GLY A 270 -10.33 1.16 -29.88
N THR A 271 -9.69 0.35 -29.04
CA THR A 271 -10.22 0.01 -27.71
C THR A 271 -9.21 0.27 -26.61
N GLN A 272 -9.59 1.15 -25.68
CA GLN A 272 -8.89 1.36 -24.43
C GLN A 272 -9.44 0.38 -23.40
N TYR A 273 -8.69 -0.65 -23.09
CA TYR A 273 -8.98 -1.48 -21.93
C TYR A 273 -8.41 -0.83 -20.68
N LEU A 274 -9.19 -0.82 -19.59
CA LEU A 274 -8.74 -0.21 -18.33
C LEU A 274 -7.80 -1.14 -17.58
N THR A 275 -8.14 -2.42 -17.55
CA THR A 275 -7.38 -3.42 -16.77
C THR A 275 -6.87 -4.55 -17.67
N LYS A 276 -5.74 -5.13 -17.29
CA LYS A 276 -5.17 -6.29 -17.97
C LYS A 276 -5.85 -7.59 -17.54
N GLN A 277 -6.10 -7.75 -16.27
CA GLN A 277 -6.61 -8.99 -15.68
C GLN A 277 -7.96 -8.84 -14.98
N SER A 278 -8.67 -7.78 -15.13
CA SER A 278 -9.80 -7.35 -14.34
C SER A 278 -9.50 -7.23 -12.83
N GLY A 279 -9.78 -6.11 -12.29
CA GLY A 279 -9.67 -5.80 -10.88
C GLY A 279 -10.62 -4.66 -10.59
N PRO A 280 -10.97 -4.42 -9.32
CA PRO A 280 -11.91 -3.37 -9.00
C PRO A 280 -11.34 -2.01 -9.41
N VAL A 281 -12.12 -1.28 -10.20
CA VAL A 281 -11.83 0.10 -10.60
C VAL A 281 -13.11 0.91 -10.41
N THR A 282 -12.99 2.03 -9.73
CA THR A 282 -14.06 3.02 -9.58
C THR A 282 -13.64 4.31 -10.26
N MET A 283 -14.46 4.84 -11.15
CA MET A 283 -14.25 6.14 -11.78
C MET A 283 -15.49 7.00 -11.61
N GLU A 284 -15.34 8.17 -11.02
CA GLU A 284 -16.43 9.12 -10.83
C GLU A 284 -16.03 10.51 -11.34
N ARG A 285 -16.89 11.13 -12.14
CA ARG A 285 -16.71 12.46 -12.70
C ARG A 285 -15.38 12.63 -13.46
N CYS A 286 -14.89 11.55 -14.07
CA CYS A 286 -13.65 11.58 -14.85
C CYS A 286 -13.91 12.02 -16.29
N ARG A 287 -12.99 12.80 -16.83
CA ARG A 287 -13.06 13.31 -18.20
C ARG A 287 -12.00 12.62 -19.06
N TRP A 288 -12.46 11.83 -20.00
CA TRP A 288 -11.62 11.19 -21.01
C TRP A 288 -11.54 12.03 -22.27
N THR A 289 -10.35 12.09 -22.85
CA THR A 289 -10.11 12.69 -24.16
C THR A 289 -9.28 11.76 -25.03
N SER A 290 -9.57 11.74 -26.33
CA SER A 290 -8.83 10.98 -27.34
C SER A 290 -8.93 11.66 -28.67
N ASP A 291 -7.89 11.56 -29.51
CA ASP A 291 -7.89 11.98 -30.89
C ASP A 291 -8.57 10.95 -31.81
N ASP A 292 -8.83 9.72 -31.33
CA ASP A 292 -9.59 8.70 -32.06
C ASP A 292 -11.10 8.89 -31.82
N PRO A 293 -11.87 9.34 -32.82
CA PRO A 293 -13.31 9.53 -32.65
C PRO A 293 -14.09 8.22 -32.49
N MET A 294 -13.46 7.09 -32.80
CA MET A 294 -14.06 5.75 -32.70
C MET A 294 -13.59 4.99 -31.48
N LEU A 295 -12.86 5.66 -30.59
CA LEU A 295 -12.36 5.00 -29.37
C LEU A 295 -13.50 4.41 -28.54
N LYS A 296 -13.31 3.16 -28.13
CA LYS A 296 -14.16 2.49 -27.15
C LYS A 296 -13.40 2.33 -25.86
N ILE A 297 -14.08 2.50 -24.74
CA ILE A 297 -13.52 2.23 -23.41
C ILE A 297 -14.21 1.00 -22.84
N GLU A 298 -13.42 0.03 -22.41
CA GLU A 298 -13.88 -1.23 -21.85
C GLU A 298 -13.05 -1.59 -20.61
N TRP A 299 -13.66 -2.35 -19.67
CA TRP A 299 -12.96 -2.74 -18.44
C TRP A 299 -11.78 -3.66 -18.73
N SER A 300 -12.01 -4.75 -19.42
CA SER A 300 -10.98 -5.74 -19.77
C SER A 300 -11.46 -6.61 -20.92
N LYS A 301 -10.53 -7.30 -21.59
CA LYS A 301 -10.89 -8.32 -22.59
C LYS A 301 -11.65 -9.52 -22.01
N ARG A 302 -11.42 -9.80 -20.73
CA ARG A 302 -12.04 -10.91 -20.00
C ARG A 302 -12.39 -10.43 -18.59
N PRO A 303 -13.49 -9.68 -18.44
CA PRO A 303 -13.92 -9.18 -17.15
C PRO A 303 -14.14 -10.34 -16.18
N ASP A 304 -13.58 -10.22 -14.99
CA ASP A 304 -13.84 -11.19 -13.92
C ASP A 304 -15.08 -10.74 -13.14
N PRO A 305 -16.13 -11.54 -13.09
CA PRO A 305 -17.34 -11.19 -12.39
C PRO A 305 -17.17 -11.00 -10.87
N ARG A 306 -16.08 -11.41 -10.33
CA ARG A 306 -15.78 -11.21 -8.89
C ARG A 306 -15.34 -9.78 -8.56
N HIS A 307 -14.98 -8.99 -9.56
CA HIS A 307 -14.47 -7.64 -9.35
C HIS A 307 -15.54 -6.61 -9.66
N ILE A 308 -15.68 -5.65 -8.77
CA ILE A 308 -16.62 -4.54 -8.93
C ILE A 308 -15.90 -3.45 -9.71
N CYS A 309 -16.39 -3.21 -10.94
CA CYS A 309 -15.96 -2.07 -11.74
C CYS A 309 -17.12 -1.10 -11.88
N ARG A 310 -16.91 0.17 -11.53
CA ARG A 310 -17.95 1.20 -11.55
C ARG A 310 -17.48 2.43 -12.29
N MET A 311 -18.40 3.02 -13.07
CA MET A 311 -18.19 4.30 -13.70
C MET A 311 -19.44 5.15 -13.51
N ALA A 312 -19.28 6.39 -13.03
CA ALA A 312 -20.38 7.31 -12.82
C ALA A 312 -19.99 8.71 -13.25
N ASP A 313 -20.92 9.40 -13.93
CA ASP A 313 -20.78 10.80 -14.37
C ASP A 313 -19.49 11.09 -15.15
N CYS A 314 -18.99 10.10 -15.89
CA CYS A 314 -17.81 10.23 -16.72
C CYS A 314 -18.16 10.70 -18.14
N THR A 315 -17.17 11.28 -18.83
CA THR A 315 -17.35 11.72 -20.21
C THR A 315 -16.18 11.27 -21.09
N LEU A 316 -16.45 11.04 -22.39
CA LEU A 316 -15.45 10.87 -23.43
C LEU A 316 -15.65 11.96 -24.49
N ASN A 317 -14.64 12.80 -24.72
CA ASN A 317 -14.70 13.94 -25.61
C ASN A 317 -15.95 14.82 -25.37
N GLY A 318 -16.30 15.01 -24.08
CA GLY A 318 -17.47 15.80 -23.67
C GLY A 318 -18.83 15.12 -23.81
N GLN A 319 -18.90 13.90 -24.32
CA GLN A 319 -20.12 13.10 -24.35
C GLN A 319 -20.20 12.17 -23.13
N PRO A 320 -21.40 11.92 -22.61
CA PRO A 320 -21.56 10.96 -21.50
C PRO A 320 -20.93 9.61 -21.84
N LEU A 321 -20.16 9.07 -20.89
CA LEU A 321 -19.50 7.78 -21.01
C LEU A 321 -20.08 6.84 -19.96
N ASP A 322 -20.74 5.80 -20.43
CA ASP A 322 -21.21 4.71 -19.61
C ASP A 322 -20.53 3.40 -20.05
N VAL A 323 -19.76 2.81 -19.15
CA VAL A 323 -19.16 1.49 -19.37
C VAL A 323 -19.83 0.53 -18.43
N PRO A 324 -20.71 -0.34 -18.94
CA PRO A 324 -21.48 -1.24 -18.11
C PRO A 324 -20.58 -2.06 -17.18
N THR A 325 -20.97 -2.16 -15.94
CA THR A 325 -20.33 -3.06 -14.99
C THR A 325 -20.45 -4.49 -15.53
N PRO A 326 -19.34 -5.23 -15.62
CA PRO A 326 -19.35 -6.57 -16.24
C PRO A 326 -20.17 -7.60 -15.47
N THR A 327 -20.65 -7.25 -14.29
CA THR A 327 -21.47 -8.10 -13.44
C THR A 327 -22.53 -7.32 -12.72
N GLU A 328 -23.60 -8.02 -12.39
CA GLU A 328 -24.53 -7.58 -11.37
C GLU A 328 -23.81 -7.26 -10.06
N PRO A 329 -24.22 -6.15 -9.41
CA PRO A 329 -23.47 -5.59 -8.28
C PRO A 329 -23.70 -6.41 -7.05
N LEU A 330 -23.03 -7.37 -6.80
CA LEU A 330 -22.85 -8.04 -5.56
C LEU A 330 -22.71 -9.49 -5.74
N PRO A 331 -21.93 -9.73 -5.00
CA PRO A 331 -20.72 -10.41 -4.98
C PRO A 331 -21.04 -11.80 -4.79
N VAL A 332 -21.15 -12.53 -5.79
CA VAL A 332 -20.72 -13.84 -5.46
C VAL A 332 -19.37 -14.03 -5.80
N LEU A 333 -18.87 -13.54 -5.06
CA LEU A 333 -17.58 -13.79 -4.84
C LEU A 333 -17.50 -15.18 -4.28
N LEU A 334 -16.53 -15.77 -4.16
CA LEU A 334 -16.36 -17.14 -3.73
C LEU A 334 -17.38 -17.56 -2.68
N PRO A 335 -17.89 -18.78 -2.74
CA PRO A 335 -18.93 -19.22 -1.84
C PRO A 335 -18.51 -18.99 -0.40
N ALA A 336 -19.35 -18.31 0.34
CA ALA A 336 -19.16 -18.16 1.77
C ALA A 336 -19.51 -19.48 2.45
N LEU A 337 -18.66 -19.85 3.40
CA LEU A 337 -18.98 -20.94 4.31
C LEU A 337 -19.89 -20.38 5.42
N PRO A 338 -21.14 -20.78 5.52
CA PRO A 338 -21.98 -20.40 6.64
C PRO A 338 -21.46 -21.09 7.91
N LEU A 339 -21.05 -20.29 8.86
CA LEU A 339 -20.59 -20.80 10.15
C LEU A 339 -21.77 -21.27 11.01
N GLN A 340 -21.58 -22.38 11.69
CA GLN A 340 -22.56 -22.93 12.63
C GLN A 340 -22.00 -22.77 14.05
N PRO A 341 -22.36 -21.71 14.76
CA PRO A 341 -21.84 -21.46 16.10
C PRO A 341 -22.42 -22.45 17.10
N GLN A 342 -21.59 -22.90 18.03
CA GLN A 342 -21.98 -23.66 19.19
C GLN A 342 -22.15 -22.70 20.38
N PRO A 343 -23.37 -22.42 20.85
CA PRO A 343 -23.58 -21.47 21.93
C PRO A 343 -23.13 -22.05 23.29
N ASP A 344 -22.37 -21.31 24.02
CA ASP A 344 -22.16 -21.52 25.46
C ASP A 344 -23.10 -20.61 26.23
N ILE A 345 -24.15 -21.19 26.77
CA ILE A 345 -25.21 -20.48 27.49
C ILE A 345 -24.71 -19.82 28.77
N VAL A 346 -23.64 -20.37 29.37
CA VAL A 346 -23.10 -19.86 30.64
C VAL A 346 -22.27 -18.59 30.41
N THR A 347 -21.46 -18.55 29.38
CA THR A 347 -20.59 -17.40 29.09
C THR A 347 -21.19 -16.43 28.10
N GLY A 348 -22.28 -16.80 27.43
CA GLY A 348 -22.87 -16.06 26.31
C GLY A 348 -21.96 -16.00 25.09
N ARG A 349 -20.99 -16.92 24.99
CA ARG A 349 -20.06 -17.04 23.86
C ARG A 349 -20.47 -18.14 22.93
N TRP A 350 -20.11 -18.00 21.66
CA TRP A 350 -20.27 -19.04 20.66
C TRP A 350 -18.90 -19.44 20.17
N THR A 351 -18.68 -20.73 20.08
CA THR A 351 -17.44 -21.28 19.55
C THR A 351 -17.72 -22.02 18.27
N ILE A 352 -16.91 -21.76 17.26
CA ILE A 352 -16.94 -22.49 15.99
C ILE A 352 -15.79 -23.46 16.03
N ASP A 353 -16.12 -24.75 15.95
CA ASP A 353 -15.11 -25.79 15.87
C ASP A 353 -14.49 -25.79 14.48
N CYS A 354 -13.23 -25.47 14.43
CA CYS A 354 -12.43 -25.45 13.21
C CYS A 354 -11.63 -26.75 13.03
N HIS A 355 -11.82 -27.76 13.87
CA HIS A 355 -11.15 -29.05 13.74
C HIS A 355 -11.74 -29.86 12.60
N LYS A 356 -10.91 -30.68 11.96
CA LYS A 356 -11.36 -31.63 10.96
C LYS A 356 -12.33 -32.63 11.59
N PRO A 357 -13.54 -32.80 11.05
CA PRO A 357 -14.46 -33.84 11.53
C PRO A 357 -13.85 -35.23 11.43
N LYS A 358 -14.16 -36.06 12.40
CA LYS A 358 -13.70 -37.47 12.42
C LYS A 358 -14.29 -38.28 11.28
N ASP A 359 -15.51 -37.94 10.87
CA ASP A 359 -16.19 -38.56 9.74
C ASP A 359 -16.43 -37.54 8.64
N THR A 360 -15.93 -37.85 7.43
CA THR A 360 -16.10 -37.01 6.25
C THR A 360 -17.53 -36.92 5.75
N ALA A 361 -18.40 -37.83 6.18
CA ALA A 361 -19.84 -37.81 5.87
C ALA A 361 -20.60 -36.71 6.61
N GLU A 362 -20.04 -36.18 7.69
CA GLU A 362 -20.63 -35.08 8.48
C GLU A 362 -20.20 -33.71 7.99
N TYR A 363 -19.54 -33.61 6.86
CA TYR A 363 -19.22 -32.31 6.26
C TYR A 363 -20.49 -31.65 5.72
N PRO A 364 -21.11 -30.72 6.43
CA PRO A 364 -22.41 -30.16 6.00
C PRO A 364 -22.27 -29.26 4.76
N TRP A 365 -21.08 -29.06 4.24
CA TRP A 365 -20.78 -28.20 3.09
C TRP A 365 -20.04 -28.88 1.95
N GLN A 366 -20.06 -30.17 1.88
CA GLN A 366 -19.58 -30.81 0.68
C GLN A 366 -20.69 -30.98 -0.36
N PRO A 367 -20.76 -30.04 -1.27
CA PRO A 367 -21.02 -30.40 -2.62
C PRO A 367 -19.72 -30.31 -3.39
N ASP A 368 -19.22 -31.35 -3.95
CA ASP A 368 -18.11 -31.32 -4.87
C ASP A 368 -16.80 -30.67 -4.28
N VAL A 369 -15.97 -31.49 -3.67
CA VAL A 369 -14.67 -31.11 -3.06
C VAL A 369 -13.79 -30.26 -3.99
N THR A 370 -13.96 -30.40 -5.31
CA THR A 370 -13.21 -29.68 -6.32
C THR A 370 -13.61 -28.21 -6.41
N LYS A 371 -14.77 -27.85 -5.86
CA LYS A 371 -15.28 -26.45 -5.82
C LYS A 371 -15.37 -25.86 -4.42
N ALA A 372 -14.96 -26.59 -3.40
CA ALA A 372 -14.98 -26.09 -2.04
C ALA A 372 -14.03 -24.90 -1.89
N ALA A 373 -14.53 -23.82 -1.29
CA ALA A 373 -13.71 -22.65 -0.99
C ALA A 373 -12.84 -22.84 0.26
N TRP A 374 -13.25 -23.73 1.16
CA TRP A 374 -12.61 -24.03 2.43
C TRP A 374 -12.39 -25.52 2.63
N GLY A 375 -11.35 -25.85 3.35
CA GLY A 375 -11.00 -27.21 3.73
C GLY A 375 -10.22 -27.21 5.05
N TYR A 376 -9.53 -28.31 5.31
CA TYR A 376 -8.75 -28.46 6.52
C TYR A 376 -7.29 -28.76 6.19
N ALA A 377 -6.39 -28.18 6.95
CA ALA A 377 -4.98 -28.51 6.90
C ALA A 377 -4.41 -28.64 8.32
N GLU A 378 -3.38 -29.42 8.42
CA GLU A 378 -2.59 -29.55 9.62
C GLU A 378 -1.82 -28.27 9.88
N GLY A 379 -1.75 -27.83 11.14
CA GLY A 379 -0.94 -26.69 11.56
C GLY A 379 0.57 -26.92 11.36
N VAL A 380 1.35 -25.94 11.76
CA VAL A 380 2.79 -25.84 11.43
C VAL A 380 3.62 -27.06 11.85
N ASP A 381 3.25 -27.75 12.92
CA ASP A 381 4.11 -28.79 13.50
C ASP A 381 3.73 -30.23 13.21
N GLY A 382 2.66 -30.46 12.45
CA GLY A 382 2.14 -31.81 12.27
C GLY A 382 1.72 -32.51 13.57
N ALA A 383 1.59 -31.77 14.66
CA ALA A 383 1.20 -32.33 15.95
C ALA A 383 -0.27 -32.76 15.93
N GLU A 384 -0.56 -33.87 16.56
CA GLU A 384 -1.94 -34.35 16.72
C GLU A 384 -2.81 -33.24 17.32
N GLY A 385 -3.93 -32.89 16.67
CA GLY A 385 -4.80 -31.78 17.06
C GLY A 385 -4.40 -30.39 16.54
N SER A 386 -3.37 -30.29 15.68
CA SER A 386 -2.98 -29.00 15.07
C SER A 386 -3.82 -28.59 13.86
N TRP A 387 -4.79 -29.39 13.47
CA TRP A 387 -5.70 -29.13 12.33
C TRP A 387 -6.55 -27.87 12.55
N GLY A 388 -6.86 -27.19 11.45
CA GLY A 388 -7.78 -26.08 11.42
C GLY A 388 -8.29 -25.81 10.00
N LEU A 389 -9.16 -24.82 9.87
CA LEU A 389 -9.71 -24.39 8.58
C LEU A 389 -8.65 -23.63 7.77
N VAL A 390 -8.61 -23.92 6.47
CA VAL A 390 -7.81 -23.18 5.49
C VAL A 390 -8.63 -22.84 4.27
N GLN A 391 -8.34 -21.72 3.64
CA GLN A 391 -8.91 -21.44 2.34
C GLN A 391 -8.32 -22.36 1.27
N LEU A 392 -9.16 -22.82 0.36
CA LEU A 392 -8.78 -23.58 -0.83
C LEU A 392 -8.81 -22.72 -2.10
N GLN A 393 -9.51 -21.61 -2.05
CA GLN A 393 -9.58 -20.62 -3.13
C GLN A 393 -9.21 -19.25 -2.58
N LYS A 394 -8.42 -18.47 -3.32
CA LYS A 394 -8.05 -17.10 -2.94
C LYS A 394 -9.29 -16.23 -2.75
N GLY A 395 -9.29 -15.43 -1.69
CA GLY A 395 -10.40 -14.55 -1.36
C GLY A 395 -11.63 -15.27 -0.80
N ALA A 396 -11.47 -16.53 -0.40
CA ALA A 396 -12.53 -17.28 0.26
C ALA A 396 -12.98 -16.56 1.54
N ARG A 397 -14.28 -16.64 1.83
CA ARG A 397 -14.93 -15.98 2.95
C ARG A 397 -15.56 -16.97 3.91
N LEU A 398 -15.45 -16.69 5.20
CA LEU A 398 -16.28 -17.27 6.24
C LEU A 398 -17.24 -16.20 6.72
N MET A 399 -18.53 -16.47 6.71
CA MET A 399 -19.54 -15.50 7.14
C MET A 399 -20.54 -16.13 8.10
N TYR A 400 -20.88 -15.35 9.11
CA TYR A 400 -22.00 -15.64 9.99
C TYR A 400 -23.00 -14.49 9.90
N THR A 401 -24.22 -14.81 9.54
CA THR A 401 -25.35 -13.87 9.56
C THR A 401 -26.06 -14.01 10.89
N ALA A 402 -26.18 -12.90 11.63
CA ALA A 402 -26.87 -12.90 12.91
C ALA A 402 -28.35 -13.26 12.74
N LYS A 403 -28.86 -14.15 13.59
CA LYS A 403 -30.26 -14.59 13.62
C LYS A 403 -30.79 -14.57 15.06
N ASP A 404 -32.07 -14.30 15.21
CA ASP A 404 -32.83 -14.52 16.45
C ASP A 404 -32.19 -13.91 17.72
N GLY A 405 -31.68 -12.71 17.62
CA GLY A 405 -31.04 -12.01 18.74
C GLY A 405 -29.62 -12.46 19.05
N TRP A 406 -29.10 -13.47 18.37
CA TRP A 406 -27.70 -13.91 18.45
C TRP A 406 -26.88 -13.07 17.50
N GLY A 407 -26.11 -12.15 18.02
CA GLY A 407 -25.22 -11.31 17.26
C GLY A 407 -23.85 -11.23 17.92
N THR A 408 -22.85 -10.72 17.23
CA THR A 408 -21.53 -10.54 17.81
C THR A 408 -21.12 -9.08 17.84
N ARG A 409 -20.57 -8.67 18.98
CA ARG A 409 -19.78 -7.43 19.14
C ARG A 409 -18.33 -7.73 19.48
N GLU A 410 -18.03 -8.99 19.77
CA GLU A 410 -16.67 -9.45 20.07
C GLU A 410 -16.38 -10.71 19.27
N ALA A 411 -15.19 -10.78 18.71
CA ALA A 411 -14.65 -11.98 18.09
C ALA A 411 -13.25 -12.27 18.63
N THR A 412 -12.99 -13.54 18.88
CA THR A 412 -11.63 -14.02 19.19
C THR A 412 -11.28 -15.11 18.18
N VAL A 413 -10.22 -14.91 17.42
CA VAL A 413 -9.76 -15.86 16.39
C VAL A 413 -8.34 -16.29 16.71
N VAL A 414 -8.10 -17.60 16.73
CA VAL A 414 -6.77 -18.18 16.92
C VAL A 414 -6.23 -18.64 15.59
N LEU A 415 -5.02 -18.22 15.25
CA LEU A 415 -4.40 -18.39 13.94
C LEU A 415 -3.02 -19.05 14.04
N ASP A 416 -2.71 -19.86 13.01
CA ASP A 416 -1.37 -20.36 12.74
C ASP A 416 -0.90 -19.90 11.34
N PRO A 417 -0.34 -18.70 11.20
CA PRO A 417 0.00 -18.15 9.89
C PRO A 417 1.34 -18.62 9.31
N CYS A 418 2.14 -19.37 10.06
CA CYS A 418 3.57 -19.54 9.78
C CYS A 418 3.95 -20.85 9.08
N LYS A 419 3.04 -21.49 8.36
CA LYS A 419 3.35 -22.79 7.72
C LYS A 419 4.25 -22.67 6.48
N ALA A 420 4.27 -21.52 5.84
CA ALA A 420 5.05 -21.28 4.63
C ALA A 420 5.75 -19.91 4.68
N PRO A 421 6.76 -19.71 3.84
CA PRO A 421 7.31 -18.37 3.62
C PRO A 421 6.18 -17.37 3.32
N GLY A 422 6.26 -16.18 3.90
CA GLY A 422 5.23 -15.16 3.74
C GLY A 422 4.02 -15.35 4.65
N GLN A 423 4.15 -16.11 5.72
CA GLN A 423 3.18 -16.17 6.82
C GLN A 423 1.75 -16.53 6.38
N GLY A 424 1.62 -17.45 5.44
CA GLY A 424 0.34 -17.85 4.88
C GLY A 424 -0.19 -16.96 3.75
N PHE A 425 0.52 -15.89 3.40
CA PHE A 425 0.13 -15.00 2.30
C PHE A 425 0.80 -15.32 0.96
N GLY A 426 1.85 -16.15 0.96
CA GLY A 426 2.64 -16.45 -0.23
C GLY A 426 3.64 -15.35 -0.57
N SER A 427 4.09 -15.31 -1.84
CA SER A 427 5.12 -14.36 -2.29
C SER A 427 4.56 -13.00 -2.69
N ALA A 428 3.27 -12.88 -2.95
CA ALA A 428 2.65 -11.64 -3.39
C ALA A 428 2.45 -10.67 -2.22
N THR A 429 2.90 -9.43 -2.40
CA THR A 429 2.61 -8.33 -1.47
C THR A 429 1.18 -7.83 -1.63
N GLY A 430 0.66 -7.14 -0.61
CA GLY A 430 -0.70 -6.63 -0.62
C GLY A 430 -1.78 -7.68 -0.36
N GLN A 431 -1.42 -8.96 -0.22
CA GLN A 431 -2.36 -9.98 0.24
C GLN A 431 -2.73 -9.71 1.70
N TYR A 432 -3.98 -10.00 2.05
CA TYR A 432 -4.48 -9.67 3.38
C TYR A 432 -5.37 -10.77 3.98
N LEU A 433 -5.54 -10.67 5.28
CA LEU A 433 -6.52 -11.41 6.06
C LEU A 433 -7.32 -10.41 6.88
N ASP A 434 -8.63 -10.40 6.68
CA ASP A 434 -9.57 -9.56 7.40
C ASP A 434 -10.39 -10.38 8.38
N ILE A 435 -10.59 -9.84 9.57
CA ILE A 435 -11.51 -10.35 10.58
C ILE A 435 -12.45 -9.22 10.93
N CYS A 436 -13.75 -9.38 10.71
CA CYS A 436 -14.73 -8.32 10.84
C CYS A 436 -15.88 -8.71 11.78
N ILE A 437 -16.37 -7.72 12.53
CA ILE A 437 -17.58 -7.77 13.36
C ILE A 437 -18.50 -6.61 13.02
N CYS A 438 -19.65 -6.53 13.67
CA CYS A 438 -20.66 -5.52 13.33
C CYS A 438 -20.94 -5.54 11.82
N PHE A 439 -21.05 -6.74 11.25
CA PHE A 439 -20.99 -6.96 9.82
C PHE A 439 -22.35 -7.40 9.26
N ASP A 440 -22.79 -6.70 8.20
CA ASP A 440 -23.90 -7.15 7.37
C ASP A 440 -23.34 -7.97 6.21
N THR A 441 -23.67 -9.25 6.20
CA THR A 441 -23.17 -10.20 5.19
C THR A 441 -23.83 -10.04 3.82
N PHE A 442 -24.97 -9.34 3.74
CA PHE A 442 -25.67 -9.07 2.49
C PHE A 442 -25.12 -7.86 1.76
N THR A 443 -24.90 -6.78 2.50
CA THR A 443 -24.38 -5.54 1.93
C THR A 443 -22.87 -5.44 2.02
N LEU A 444 -22.21 -6.37 2.71
CA LEU A 444 -20.77 -6.32 3.00
C LEU A 444 -20.39 -4.99 3.67
N THR A 445 -21.08 -4.66 4.75
CA THR A 445 -20.87 -3.41 5.50
C THR A 445 -20.51 -3.76 6.94
N GLY A 446 -19.44 -3.20 7.48
CA GLY A 446 -19.00 -3.48 8.85
C GLY A 446 -17.57 -3.05 9.13
N TYR A 447 -16.98 -3.57 10.20
CA TYR A 447 -15.67 -3.14 10.69
C TYR A 447 -14.76 -4.32 10.98
N GLY A 448 -13.47 -4.15 10.74
CA GLY A 448 -12.53 -5.24 10.95
C GLY A 448 -11.10 -4.81 11.22
N VAL A 449 -10.30 -5.80 11.58
CA VAL A 449 -8.84 -5.72 11.58
C VAL A 449 -8.31 -6.42 10.34
N ARG A 450 -7.35 -5.80 9.69
CA ARG A 450 -6.69 -6.29 8.49
C ARG A 450 -5.21 -6.52 8.75
N PHE A 451 -4.75 -7.71 8.43
CA PHE A 451 -3.34 -8.07 8.37
C PHE A 451 -2.89 -8.09 6.92
N ILE A 452 -1.84 -7.35 6.60
CA ILE A 452 -1.34 -7.19 5.24
C ILE A 452 0.06 -7.77 5.16
N ARG A 453 0.24 -8.60 4.15
CA ARG A 453 1.56 -9.12 3.86
C ARG A 453 2.50 -8.02 3.41
N THR A 454 3.62 -7.92 4.08
CA THR A 454 4.76 -7.14 3.62
C THR A 454 5.80 -8.04 2.95
N PRO A 455 6.67 -7.53 2.09
CA PRO A 455 7.74 -8.32 1.48
C PRO A 455 8.90 -8.67 2.43
N ASP A 456 8.90 -8.13 3.63
CA ASP A 456 9.81 -8.60 4.68
C ASP A 456 9.37 -10.00 5.09
N TYR A 457 9.91 -11.00 4.40
CA TYR A 457 9.49 -12.41 4.49
C TYR A 457 9.63 -12.99 5.89
N ASP A 458 10.40 -12.33 6.73
CA ASP A 458 10.86 -13.00 7.91
C ASP A 458 9.92 -12.89 9.09
N HIS A 459 8.90 -12.07 9.13
CA HIS A 459 8.09 -12.23 10.34
C HIS A 459 7.09 -11.12 10.66
N ALA A 460 7.11 -9.97 10.00
CA ALA A 460 6.17 -8.91 10.28
C ALA A 460 5.10 -8.79 9.18
N VAL A 461 3.90 -8.49 9.60
CA VAL A 461 2.83 -7.98 8.76
C VAL A 461 2.57 -6.53 9.13
N GLU A 462 1.91 -5.78 8.25
CA GLU A 462 1.27 -4.54 8.66
C GLU A 462 -0.14 -4.87 9.18
N VAL A 463 -0.60 -4.13 10.18
CA VAL A 463 -1.94 -4.27 10.74
C VAL A 463 -2.65 -2.92 10.82
N CYS A 464 -3.91 -2.88 10.44
CA CYS A 464 -4.75 -1.68 10.55
C CYS A 464 -6.22 -2.05 10.80
N LEU A 465 -7.02 -1.07 11.21
CA LEU A 465 -8.46 -1.20 11.24
C LEU A 465 -9.08 -0.72 9.94
N VAL A 466 -10.10 -1.42 9.48
CA VAL A 466 -10.80 -1.16 8.22
C VAL A 466 -12.30 -1.07 8.42
N GLU A 467 -12.93 -0.28 7.57
CA GLU A 467 -14.36 -0.19 7.39
C GLU A 467 -14.75 -0.76 6.03
N TYR A 468 -15.79 -1.55 6.00
CA TYR A 468 -16.46 -2.01 4.80
C TYR A 468 -17.75 -1.21 4.61
N GLN A 469 -17.94 -0.66 3.43
CA GLN A 469 -19.15 0.05 3.02
C GLN A 469 -19.61 -0.49 1.66
N HIS A 470 -20.64 -1.32 1.65
CA HIS A 470 -21.16 -1.97 0.43
C HIS A 470 -20.08 -2.69 -0.38
N GLY A 471 -19.13 -3.33 0.32
CA GLY A 471 -17.99 -4.03 -0.28
C GLY A 471 -16.77 -3.15 -0.55
N ASP A 472 -16.89 -1.83 -0.53
CA ASP A 472 -15.75 -0.92 -0.56
C ASP A 472 -15.06 -0.92 0.80
N ILE A 473 -13.72 -0.91 0.78
CA ILE A 473 -12.92 -1.03 1.99
C ILE A 473 -12.11 0.24 2.18
N THR A 474 -12.27 0.85 3.35
CA THR A 474 -11.52 2.04 3.75
C THR A 474 -10.75 1.76 5.04
N ARG A 475 -9.50 2.20 5.09
CA ARG A 475 -8.73 2.14 6.32
C ARG A 475 -9.14 3.27 7.26
N ILE A 476 -9.39 2.94 8.53
CA ILE A 476 -9.83 3.87 9.57
C ILE A 476 -8.81 4.06 10.70
N SER A 477 -7.69 3.34 10.68
CA SER A 477 -6.55 3.58 11.56
C SER A 477 -5.25 3.71 10.75
N GLN A 478 -4.18 4.17 11.39
CA GLN A 478 -2.85 4.05 10.79
C GLN A 478 -2.47 2.58 10.67
N SER A 479 -1.69 2.25 9.64
CA SER A 479 -1.09 0.94 9.51
C SER A 479 0.15 0.86 10.40
N GLU A 480 0.27 -0.21 11.14
CA GLU A 480 1.37 -0.44 12.08
C GLU A 480 2.03 -1.78 11.80
N ARG A 481 3.35 -1.84 12.00
CA ARG A 481 4.07 -3.10 11.94
C ARG A 481 3.64 -4.00 13.10
N CYS A 482 3.34 -5.26 12.80
CA CYS A 482 2.96 -6.27 13.78
C CYS A 482 3.88 -7.49 13.69
N ASP A 483 4.70 -7.70 14.71
CA ASP A 483 5.58 -8.87 14.84
C ASP A 483 4.90 -10.06 15.54
N LEU A 484 3.64 -9.90 15.93
CA LEU A 484 2.87 -10.89 16.69
C LEU A 484 2.05 -11.84 15.82
N PHE A 485 1.98 -11.59 14.51
CA PHE A 485 1.29 -12.46 13.56
C PHE A 485 2.13 -13.71 13.26
N LYS A 486 2.18 -14.57 14.25
CA LYS A 486 2.98 -15.81 14.28
C LYS A 486 2.12 -16.95 14.79
N ARG A 487 2.67 -18.15 14.78
CA ARG A 487 2.00 -19.33 15.30
C ARG A 487 1.39 -19.09 16.69
N GLY A 488 0.13 -19.51 16.83
CA GLY A 488 -0.64 -19.29 18.06
C GLY A 488 -1.04 -17.83 18.27
N CYS A 489 -1.05 -17.02 17.23
CA CYS A 489 -1.56 -15.65 17.26
C CYS A 489 -3.04 -15.67 17.65
N VAL A 490 -3.42 -14.86 18.61
CA VAL A 490 -4.80 -14.64 19.04
C VAL A 490 -5.18 -13.23 18.68
N VAL A 491 -6.21 -13.09 17.87
CA VAL A 491 -6.78 -11.81 17.46
C VAL A 491 -8.11 -11.63 18.17
N LYS A 492 -8.23 -10.58 18.96
CA LYS A 492 -9.49 -10.17 19.57
C LYS A 492 -9.95 -8.88 18.93
N LEU A 493 -11.19 -8.86 18.52
CA LEU A 493 -11.84 -7.69 17.94
C LEU A 493 -13.11 -7.40 18.73
N SER A 494 -13.31 -6.16 19.11
CA SER A 494 -14.49 -5.75 19.90
C SER A 494 -15.00 -4.39 19.48
N GLU A 495 -16.31 -4.21 19.59
CA GLU A 495 -16.99 -2.92 19.46
C GLU A 495 -17.47 -2.48 20.85
N ASN A 496 -17.13 -1.26 21.22
CA ASN A 496 -17.61 -0.63 22.45
C ASN A 496 -17.88 0.85 22.21
N ASP A 497 -19.10 1.27 22.47
CA ASP A 497 -19.55 2.66 22.38
C ASP A 497 -19.15 3.38 21.07
N GLY A 498 -19.32 2.70 19.94
CA GLY A 498 -18.99 3.25 18.63
C GLY A 498 -17.50 3.27 18.29
N SER A 499 -16.68 2.58 19.07
CA SER A 499 -15.27 2.38 18.80
C SER A 499 -15.00 0.92 18.47
N ILE A 500 -14.13 0.69 17.49
CA ILE A 500 -13.58 -0.63 17.18
C ILE A 500 -12.19 -0.74 17.79
N MET A 501 -11.96 -1.85 18.50
CA MET A 501 -10.66 -2.18 19.07
C MET A 501 -10.23 -3.57 18.60
N ALA A 502 -8.99 -3.67 18.16
CA ALA A 502 -8.34 -4.94 17.88
C ALA A 502 -7.14 -5.14 18.81
N GLU A 503 -7.05 -6.31 19.43
CA GLU A 503 -5.89 -6.73 20.21
C GLU A 503 -5.29 -7.98 19.57
N VAL A 504 -4.03 -7.89 19.19
CA VAL A 504 -3.25 -9.00 18.62
C VAL A 504 -2.30 -9.51 19.70
N CYS A 505 -2.42 -10.76 20.09
CA CYS A 505 -1.64 -11.36 21.18
C CYS A 505 -0.83 -12.54 20.67
N GLN A 506 0.42 -12.67 21.13
CA GLN A 506 1.25 -13.84 20.90
C GLN A 506 2.39 -13.92 21.92
N GLY A 507 2.61 -15.09 22.52
CA GLY A 507 3.72 -15.32 23.43
C GLY A 507 3.76 -14.39 24.64
N GLY A 508 2.58 -14.00 25.19
CA GLY A 508 2.46 -13.08 26.33
C GLY A 508 2.67 -11.60 26.00
N LYS A 509 2.79 -11.25 24.72
CA LYS A 509 2.83 -9.86 24.24
C LYS A 509 1.52 -9.51 23.56
N SER A 510 1.13 -8.24 23.57
CA SER A 510 -0.03 -7.74 22.84
C SER A 510 0.27 -6.41 22.15
N GLN A 511 -0.47 -6.17 21.07
CA GLN A 511 -0.53 -4.91 20.33
C GLN A 511 -1.99 -4.56 20.15
N CYS A 512 -2.36 -3.31 20.45
CA CYS A 512 -3.74 -2.83 20.38
C CYS A 512 -3.88 -1.72 19.36
N LEU A 513 -4.96 -1.77 18.57
CA LEU A 513 -5.39 -0.70 17.67
C LEU A 513 -6.80 -0.29 18.06
N THR A 514 -7.10 1.00 17.98
CA THR A 514 -8.44 1.53 18.26
C THR A 514 -8.78 2.63 17.26
N ALA A 515 -10.02 2.63 16.78
CA ALA A 515 -10.54 3.69 15.94
C ALA A 515 -12.04 3.93 16.23
N GLN A 516 -12.50 5.15 15.99
CA GLN A 516 -13.93 5.46 16.01
C GLN A 516 -14.57 4.90 14.74
N MET A 517 -15.76 4.34 14.88
CA MET A 517 -16.58 3.92 13.75
C MET A 517 -17.04 5.17 12.98
N THR A 518 -16.71 5.23 11.69
CA THR A 518 -17.09 6.35 10.83
C THR A 518 -18.59 6.39 10.60
N HIS A 519 -19.19 5.21 10.45
CA HIS A 519 -20.64 5.01 10.27
C HIS A 519 -21.13 3.95 11.26
N PRO A 520 -21.37 4.31 12.55
CA PRO A 520 -21.85 3.36 13.53
C PRO A 520 -23.11 2.63 13.05
N ASN A 521 -23.14 1.33 13.21
CA ASN A 521 -24.23 0.48 12.74
C ASN A 521 -24.68 -0.51 13.81
N GLY A 522 -25.85 -1.10 13.59
CA GLY A 522 -26.44 -2.10 14.49
C GLY A 522 -26.22 -3.54 14.06
N PHE A 523 -25.38 -3.78 13.04
CA PHE A 523 -25.13 -5.11 12.51
C PHE A 523 -24.45 -6.01 13.54
N ARG A 524 -24.68 -7.31 13.43
CA ARG A 524 -24.22 -8.30 14.41
C ARG A 524 -23.56 -9.54 13.76
N GLY A 525 -23.35 -9.51 12.46
CA GLY A 525 -22.70 -10.60 11.75
C GLY A 525 -21.16 -10.59 11.93
N PHE A 526 -20.57 -11.67 11.45
CA PHE A 526 -19.12 -11.87 11.41
C PHE A 526 -18.67 -12.18 9.98
N HIS A 527 -17.51 -11.71 9.62
CA HIS A 527 -16.90 -11.99 8.34
C HIS A 527 -15.40 -12.17 8.52
N LEU A 528 -14.85 -13.20 7.85
CA LEU A 528 -13.42 -13.41 7.72
C LEU A 528 -13.09 -13.66 6.25
N GLN A 529 -12.09 -12.99 5.73
CA GLN A 529 -11.62 -13.16 4.36
C GLN A 529 -10.11 -13.26 4.32
N HIS A 530 -9.61 -14.19 3.50
CA HIS A 530 -8.19 -14.38 3.27
C HIS A 530 -7.89 -14.35 1.77
N THR A 531 -6.96 -13.51 1.33
CA THR A 531 -6.59 -13.36 -0.09
C THR A 531 -5.26 -14.02 -0.45
N GLY A 532 -4.53 -14.53 0.53
CA GLY A 532 -3.19 -15.09 0.36
C GLY A 532 -3.14 -16.53 -0.14
N SER A 533 -2.19 -17.29 0.35
CA SER A 533 -1.94 -18.68 -0.02
C SER A 533 -3.13 -19.59 0.28
N THR A 534 -3.24 -20.68 -0.47
CA THR A 534 -4.31 -21.66 -0.36
C THR A 534 -3.78 -23.02 0.12
N GLY A 535 -4.68 -23.84 0.65
CA GLY A 535 -4.37 -25.22 1.07
C GLY A 535 -3.32 -25.28 2.18
N ALA A 536 -2.38 -26.18 2.06
CA ALA A 536 -1.34 -26.41 3.08
C ALA A 536 -0.42 -25.22 3.35
N SER A 537 -0.39 -24.22 2.46
CA SER A 537 0.42 -23.00 2.60
C SER A 537 -0.37 -21.82 3.13
N ALA A 538 -1.66 -21.96 3.37
CA ALA A 538 -2.50 -20.89 3.90
C ALA A 538 -2.33 -20.72 5.41
N THR A 539 -2.80 -19.57 5.91
CA THR A 539 -3.01 -19.39 7.35
C THR A 539 -4.07 -20.37 7.85
N VAL A 540 -3.76 -21.09 8.91
CA VAL A 540 -4.66 -22.04 9.53
C VAL A 540 -5.48 -21.35 10.62
N ILE A 541 -6.80 -21.43 10.52
CA ILE A 541 -7.72 -20.90 11.52
C ILE A 541 -8.03 -22.03 12.51
N LYS A 542 -7.57 -21.85 13.74
CA LYS A 542 -7.67 -22.90 14.79
C LYS A 542 -8.99 -22.85 15.53
N SER A 543 -9.50 -21.67 15.80
CA SER A 543 -10.78 -21.47 16.46
C SER A 543 -11.32 -20.07 16.22
N ILE A 544 -12.64 -19.95 16.27
CA ILE A 544 -13.39 -18.70 16.22
C ILE A 544 -14.37 -18.72 17.41
N SER A 545 -14.32 -17.68 18.23
CA SER A 545 -15.26 -17.47 19.32
C SER A 545 -15.90 -16.09 19.16
N LEU A 546 -17.21 -16.03 19.19
CA LEU A 546 -18.03 -14.83 19.00
C LEU A 546 -18.84 -14.51 20.28
N LYS A 547 -19.03 -13.21 20.59
CA LYS A 547 -19.84 -12.76 21.71
C LYS A 547 -20.59 -11.47 21.40
#